data_95c603f70a9e66fcfd599c9de182ede9
#
_entry.id   95c603f70a9e66fcfd599c9de182ede9
#
_cell.length_a   1.000
_cell.length_b   1.000
_cell.length_c   1.000
_cell.angle_alpha   90.00
_cell.angle_beta   90.00
_cell.angle_gamma   90.00
#
_symmetry.space_group_name_H-M   'P 1'
#
loop_
_entity.id
_entity.type
_entity.pdbx_description
1 polymer ?
#
loop_
_entity_poly.entity_id
_entity_poly.type
_entity_poly.pdbx_seq_one_letter_code
_entity_poly.pdbx_strand_id
1 'polypeptide(L)'
;MKDDTAPAIVTAGLLVIGDEILSGRTKDKNIGYIAEYLTGIGIDLREVRVVADDEAAIVEALNALRIRYTYVFTTGGIGPTHDDITADSVAKAFGVPIDYDPRAVALLKERYAALGTELNAARMRMTRMPTGAELVPNKVSAAPGFWIGNVIVMAGVPSIMQTMLDEVAPQLRTGIKMLSETVRADCREGDVGTELGEIAKAHPEVMIGSYPFVDEVRGPNTNIVARARDPARLAAAKAAIEDMLDRVRARIAAQG
;
A
#
# COMPACT_ATOMS: atom_id res chain seq x y z
N MET A 1 -3.88 25.54 21.21
CA MET A 1 -5.09 25.61 20.37
C MET A 1 -4.95 24.48 19.36
N LYS A 2 -5.72 23.40 19.49
CA LYS A 2 -5.81 22.37 18.45
C LYS A 2 -6.71 22.97 17.36
N ASP A 3 -6.13 23.13 16.19
CA ASP A 3 -6.86 23.54 15.00
C ASP A 3 -7.88 22.45 14.67
N ASP A 4 -9.14 22.79 14.81
CA ASP A 4 -10.30 21.94 14.53
C ASP A 4 -10.58 21.98 13.01
N THR A 5 -9.57 21.55 12.23
CA THR A 5 -9.69 21.45 10.78
C THR A 5 -10.31 20.09 10.45
N ALA A 6 -11.18 20.09 9.43
CA ALA A 6 -11.87 18.91 8.89
C ALA A 6 -10.96 17.69 8.85
N PRO A 7 -11.49 16.49 9.15
CA PRO A 7 -10.69 15.29 9.27
C PRO A 7 -9.87 15.06 8.01
N ALA A 8 -8.56 15.14 8.17
CA ALA A 8 -7.62 15.18 7.06
C ALA A 8 -7.63 13.85 6.29
N ILE A 9 -7.66 13.94 4.96
CA ILE A 9 -7.36 12.79 4.10
C ILE A 9 -5.86 12.55 4.18
N VAL A 10 -5.46 11.38 4.70
CA VAL A 10 -4.07 10.94 4.75
C VAL A 10 -3.81 10.04 3.56
N THR A 11 -2.78 10.35 2.79
CA THR A 11 -2.46 9.65 1.54
C THR A 11 -1.10 8.99 1.60
N ALA A 12 -0.92 7.91 0.84
CA ALA A 12 0.35 7.23 0.70
C ALA A 12 0.70 6.95 -0.78
N GLY A 13 2.00 6.92 -1.06
CA GLY A 13 2.59 6.29 -2.22
C GLY A 13 3.36 5.05 -1.82
N LEU A 14 3.50 4.09 -2.73
CA LEU A 14 4.30 2.88 -2.54
C LEU A 14 5.32 2.78 -3.67
N LEU A 15 6.59 2.56 -3.31
CA LEU A 15 7.68 2.29 -4.24
C LEU A 15 8.18 0.86 -4.01
N VAL A 16 7.96 0.01 -4.98
CA VAL A 16 8.50 -1.35 -5.01
C VAL A 16 9.79 -1.35 -5.82
N ILE A 17 10.86 -1.85 -5.23
CA ILE A 17 12.20 -1.85 -5.81
C ILE A 17 12.63 -3.30 -5.96
N GLY A 18 12.97 -3.71 -7.19
CA GLY A 18 13.44 -5.06 -7.47
C GLY A 18 13.29 -5.47 -8.93
N ASP A 19 14.39 -5.83 -9.55
CA ASP A 19 14.45 -6.38 -10.91
C ASP A 19 13.68 -7.69 -11.04
N GLU A 20 13.57 -8.48 -9.97
CA GLU A 20 12.84 -9.75 -9.96
C GLU A 20 11.32 -9.55 -10.12
N ILE A 21 10.80 -8.40 -9.71
CA ILE A 21 9.39 -8.03 -9.92
C ILE A 21 9.18 -7.62 -11.37
N LEU A 22 10.03 -6.77 -11.92
CA LEU A 22 9.94 -6.29 -13.30
C LEU A 22 10.16 -7.41 -14.32
N SER A 23 11.05 -8.35 -14.04
CA SER A 23 11.30 -9.52 -14.89
C SER A 23 10.23 -10.59 -14.77
N GLY A 24 9.28 -10.46 -13.84
CA GLY A 24 8.24 -11.47 -13.58
C GLY A 24 8.74 -12.75 -12.90
N ARG A 25 10.03 -12.81 -12.51
CA ARG A 25 10.59 -13.94 -11.77
C ARG A 25 9.95 -14.12 -10.40
N THR A 26 9.60 -13.00 -9.75
CA THR A 26 8.85 -12.98 -8.49
C THR A 26 7.55 -12.22 -8.70
N LYS A 27 6.44 -12.80 -8.24
CA LYS A 27 5.16 -12.08 -8.18
C LYS A 27 5.12 -11.28 -6.89
N ASP A 28 4.85 -9.98 -7.01
CA ASP A 28 4.69 -9.12 -5.84
C ASP A 28 3.53 -9.61 -4.95
N LYS A 29 3.77 -9.60 -3.64
CA LYS A 29 2.79 -9.94 -2.60
C LYS A 29 2.62 -8.80 -1.57
N ASN A 30 3.38 -7.73 -1.72
CA ASN A 30 3.42 -6.62 -0.78
C ASN A 30 2.38 -5.56 -1.13
N ILE A 31 2.17 -5.26 -2.42
CA ILE A 31 1.25 -4.19 -2.88
C ILE A 31 -0.14 -4.41 -2.32
N GLY A 32 -0.72 -5.60 -2.54
CA GLY A 32 -2.08 -5.92 -2.09
C GLY A 32 -2.22 -5.84 -0.57
N TYR A 33 -1.26 -6.41 0.15
CA TYR A 33 -1.25 -6.39 1.62
C TYR A 33 -1.16 -4.97 2.17
N ILE A 34 -0.21 -4.15 1.69
CA ILE A 34 -0.04 -2.76 2.12
C ILE A 34 -1.30 -1.94 1.80
N ALA A 35 -1.89 -2.12 0.61
CA ALA A 35 -3.11 -1.42 0.21
C ALA A 35 -4.28 -1.72 1.16
N GLU A 36 -4.50 -2.99 1.49
CA GLU A 36 -5.53 -3.42 2.43
C GLU A 36 -5.26 -2.89 3.84
N TYR A 37 -4.04 -3.05 4.32
CA TYR A 37 -3.62 -2.60 5.66
C TYR A 37 -3.83 -1.10 5.85
N LEU A 38 -3.31 -0.29 4.92
CA LEU A 38 -3.42 1.17 4.97
C LEU A 38 -4.86 1.64 4.88
N THR A 39 -5.67 1.03 4.01
CA THR A 39 -7.12 1.29 3.94
C THR A 39 -7.79 0.99 5.27
N GLY A 40 -7.40 -0.12 5.92
CA GLY A 40 -7.89 -0.55 7.23
C GLY A 40 -7.65 0.47 8.34
N ILE A 41 -6.57 1.25 8.28
CA ILE A 41 -6.22 2.29 9.26
C ILE A 41 -6.54 3.71 8.79
N GLY A 42 -7.23 3.90 7.65
CA GLY A 42 -7.66 5.20 7.15
C GLY A 42 -6.59 5.99 6.41
N ILE A 43 -5.63 5.31 5.79
CA ILE A 43 -4.64 5.89 4.88
C ILE A 43 -4.94 5.43 3.45
N ASP A 44 -5.09 6.37 2.52
CA ASP A 44 -5.37 6.05 1.12
C ASP A 44 -4.08 5.79 0.35
N LEU A 45 -3.83 4.57 -0.09
CA LEU A 45 -2.80 4.30 -1.09
C LEU A 45 -3.25 4.84 -2.44
N ARG A 46 -2.55 5.84 -2.98
CA ARG A 46 -2.94 6.59 -4.19
C ARG A 46 -2.12 6.24 -5.42
N GLU A 47 -0.89 5.81 -5.22
CA GLU A 47 0.03 5.52 -6.32
C GLU A 47 0.98 4.40 -5.92
N VAL A 48 1.25 3.51 -6.86
CA VAL A 48 2.27 2.47 -6.73
C VAL A 48 3.22 2.60 -7.92
N ARG A 49 4.51 2.64 -7.64
CA ARG A 49 5.56 2.54 -8.66
C ARG A 49 6.39 1.29 -8.43
N VAL A 50 6.78 0.65 -9.51
CA VAL A 50 7.74 -0.45 -9.50
C VAL A 50 8.94 -0.01 -10.33
N VAL A 51 10.13 -0.08 -9.74
CA VAL A 51 11.38 0.33 -10.39
C VAL A 51 12.45 -0.75 -10.25
N ALA A 52 13.42 -0.70 -11.14
CA ALA A 52 14.62 -1.53 -11.09
C ALA A 52 15.51 -1.17 -9.90
N ASP A 53 16.46 -2.05 -9.59
CA ASP A 53 17.57 -1.77 -8.66
C ASP A 53 18.58 -0.82 -9.31
N ASP A 54 18.10 0.36 -9.70
CA ASP A 54 18.84 1.46 -10.31
C ASP A 54 18.71 2.74 -9.49
N GLU A 55 19.83 3.33 -9.10
CA GLU A 55 19.85 4.50 -8.22
C GLU A 55 19.06 5.69 -8.80
N ALA A 56 19.20 5.97 -10.10
CA ALA A 56 18.53 7.12 -10.71
C ALA A 56 17.01 6.91 -10.75
N ALA A 57 16.55 5.70 -11.11
CA ALA A 57 15.14 5.33 -11.11
C ALA A 57 14.53 5.41 -9.71
N ILE A 58 15.22 4.89 -8.68
CA ILE A 58 14.78 4.94 -7.29
C ILE A 58 14.66 6.40 -6.82
N VAL A 59 15.70 7.21 -7.03
CA VAL A 59 15.75 8.62 -6.60
C VAL A 59 14.65 9.44 -7.27
N GLU A 60 14.45 9.29 -8.58
CA GLU A 60 13.39 9.97 -9.32
C GLU A 60 12.02 9.61 -8.80
N ALA A 61 11.71 8.31 -8.72
CA ALA A 61 10.41 7.82 -8.25
C ALA A 61 10.13 8.25 -6.80
N LEU A 62 11.11 8.13 -5.91
CA LEU A 62 10.99 8.53 -4.53
C LEU A 62 10.71 10.02 -4.37
N ASN A 63 11.46 10.87 -5.08
CA ASN A 63 11.27 12.32 -5.05
C ASN A 63 9.88 12.73 -5.56
N ALA A 64 9.40 12.09 -6.62
CA ALA A 64 8.06 12.35 -7.14
C ALA A 64 6.96 11.96 -6.14
N LEU A 65 7.11 10.82 -5.45
CA LEU A 65 6.13 10.33 -4.48
C LEU A 65 6.13 11.16 -3.19
N ARG A 66 7.32 11.45 -2.60
CA ARG A 66 7.42 12.10 -1.29
C ARG A 66 6.93 13.55 -1.27
N ILE A 67 6.89 14.22 -2.42
CA ILE A 67 6.34 15.58 -2.56
C ILE A 67 4.81 15.54 -2.61
N ARG A 68 4.22 14.47 -3.15
CA ARG A 68 2.79 14.37 -3.43
C ARG A 68 1.97 13.78 -2.28
N TYR A 69 2.56 12.88 -1.51
CA TYR A 69 1.84 12.06 -0.53
C TYR A 69 2.29 12.33 0.89
N THR A 70 1.38 12.13 1.84
CA THR A 70 1.65 12.26 3.27
C THR A 70 2.75 11.30 3.71
N TYR A 71 2.69 10.05 3.21
CA TYR A 71 3.68 9.00 3.45
C TYR A 71 4.10 8.35 2.14
N VAL A 72 5.34 7.87 2.11
CA VAL A 72 5.84 6.96 1.08
C VAL A 72 6.38 5.71 1.76
N PHE A 73 5.85 4.57 1.38
CA PHE A 73 6.38 3.28 1.78
C PHE A 73 7.29 2.76 0.67
N THR A 74 8.41 2.11 1.02
CA THR A 74 9.20 1.39 0.04
C THR A 74 9.37 -0.06 0.46
N THR A 75 9.48 -0.97 -0.50
CA THR A 75 9.77 -2.38 -0.26
C THR A 75 10.86 -2.85 -1.20
N GLY A 76 11.86 -3.55 -0.67
CA GLY A 76 12.97 -4.14 -1.44
C GLY A 76 14.29 -3.37 -1.32
N GLY A 77 15.36 -4.01 -1.76
CA GLY A 77 16.70 -3.43 -1.89
C GLY A 77 17.40 -3.01 -0.59
N ILE A 78 17.08 -3.64 0.57
CA ILE A 78 17.74 -3.39 1.87
C ILE A 78 18.42 -4.64 2.46
N GLY A 79 18.71 -5.61 1.63
CA GLY A 79 19.40 -6.84 2.01
C GLY A 79 20.93 -6.67 2.07
N PRO A 80 21.66 -7.82 2.15
CA PRO A 80 23.11 -7.83 2.30
C PRO A 80 23.89 -7.84 0.98
N THR A 81 23.21 -7.89 -0.16
CA THR A 81 23.86 -8.09 -1.47
C THR A 81 24.26 -6.77 -2.14
N HIS A 82 25.00 -6.84 -3.21
CA HIS A 82 25.57 -5.64 -3.86
C HIS A 82 24.52 -4.82 -4.60
N ASP A 83 23.43 -5.44 -5.00
CA ASP A 83 22.24 -4.88 -5.65
C ASP A 83 21.25 -4.24 -4.66
N ASP A 84 21.42 -4.48 -3.34
CA ASP A 84 20.66 -3.80 -2.29
C ASP A 84 21.14 -2.35 -2.12
N ILE A 85 20.60 -1.44 -2.92
CA ILE A 85 21.02 -0.04 -3.01
C ILE A 85 19.97 0.96 -2.52
N THR A 86 18.85 0.49 -1.98
CA THR A 86 17.74 1.36 -1.53
C THR A 86 18.19 2.38 -0.49
N ALA A 87 18.99 1.98 0.51
CA ALA A 87 19.45 2.90 1.56
C ALA A 87 20.32 4.02 1.00
N ASP A 88 21.24 3.71 0.07
CA ASP A 88 22.10 4.68 -0.62
C ASP A 88 21.26 5.64 -1.48
N SER A 89 20.30 5.11 -2.23
CA SER A 89 19.39 5.88 -3.09
C SER A 89 18.51 6.83 -2.28
N VAL A 90 18.01 6.39 -1.12
CA VAL A 90 17.23 7.24 -0.21
C VAL A 90 18.09 8.34 0.38
N ALA A 91 19.31 8.04 0.84
CA ALA A 91 20.24 9.05 1.33
C ALA A 91 20.52 10.12 0.28
N LYS A 92 20.75 9.70 -0.97
CA LYS A 92 20.94 10.60 -2.11
C LYS A 92 19.69 11.46 -2.39
N ALA A 93 18.49 10.87 -2.37
CA ALA A 93 17.24 11.60 -2.58
C ALA A 93 16.99 12.67 -1.51
N PHE A 94 17.45 12.45 -0.28
CA PHE A 94 17.35 13.42 0.82
C PHE A 94 18.56 14.36 0.91
N GLY A 95 19.64 14.11 0.16
CA GLY A 95 20.86 14.92 0.21
C GLY A 95 21.59 14.80 1.55
N VAL A 96 21.54 13.64 2.20
CA VAL A 96 22.17 13.37 3.49
C VAL A 96 23.25 12.30 3.39
N PRO A 97 24.26 12.31 4.25
CA PRO A 97 25.26 11.22 4.34
C PRO A 97 24.59 9.89 4.73
N ILE A 98 25.26 8.79 4.37
CA ILE A 98 24.91 7.44 4.79
C ILE A 98 26.10 6.77 5.47
N ASP A 99 25.89 6.12 6.60
CA ASP A 99 26.92 5.38 7.33
C ASP A 99 26.31 4.22 8.13
N TYR A 100 27.15 3.41 8.74
CA TYR A 100 26.75 2.35 9.65
C TYR A 100 26.10 2.95 10.92
N ASP A 101 24.82 2.69 11.12
CA ASP A 101 24.10 3.14 12.30
C ASP A 101 24.46 2.27 13.51
N PRO A 102 25.01 2.84 14.61
CA PRO A 102 25.42 2.06 15.78
C PRO A 102 24.29 1.24 16.40
N ARG A 103 23.04 1.74 16.34
CA ARG A 103 21.84 1.04 16.86
C ARG A 103 21.57 -0.20 16.01
N ALA A 104 21.60 -0.09 14.70
CA ALA A 104 21.40 -1.21 13.78
C ALA A 104 22.54 -2.24 13.88
N VAL A 105 23.79 -1.77 14.01
CA VAL A 105 24.97 -2.64 14.26
C VAL A 105 24.80 -3.43 15.54
N ALA A 106 24.35 -2.83 16.63
CA ALA A 106 24.14 -3.50 17.91
C ALA A 106 23.08 -4.63 17.78
N LEU A 107 21.96 -4.35 17.13
CA LEU A 107 20.89 -5.33 16.90
C LEU A 107 21.39 -6.54 16.10
N LEU A 108 22.14 -6.32 15.03
CA LEU A 108 22.67 -7.43 14.21
C LEU A 108 23.78 -8.18 14.93
N LYS A 109 24.66 -7.52 15.69
CA LYS A 109 25.68 -8.21 16.51
C LYS A 109 25.03 -9.16 17.50
N GLU A 110 24.04 -8.71 18.24
CA GLU A 110 23.29 -9.54 19.18
C GLU A 110 22.63 -10.75 18.47
N ARG A 111 21.94 -10.50 17.36
CA ARG A 111 21.26 -11.55 16.59
C ARG A 111 22.24 -12.61 16.09
N TYR A 112 23.34 -12.20 15.46
CA TYR A 112 24.30 -13.14 14.87
C TYR A 112 25.12 -13.88 15.94
N ALA A 113 25.41 -13.24 17.08
CA ALA A 113 26.00 -13.92 18.23
C ALA A 113 25.07 -15.03 18.77
N ALA A 114 23.77 -14.75 18.91
CA ALA A 114 22.78 -15.75 19.32
C ALA A 114 22.63 -16.92 18.34
N LEU A 115 22.90 -16.69 17.04
CA LEU A 115 22.90 -17.72 16.00
C LEU A 115 24.23 -18.47 15.87
N GLY A 116 25.27 -18.09 16.63
CA GLY A 116 26.60 -18.67 16.50
C GLY A 116 27.27 -18.42 15.14
N THR A 117 26.88 -17.34 14.45
CA THR A 117 27.38 -16.98 13.12
C THR A 117 28.02 -15.58 13.12
N GLU A 118 28.96 -15.37 12.21
CA GLU A 118 29.67 -14.09 12.10
C GLU A 118 28.82 -13.00 11.42
N LEU A 119 28.89 -11.77 11.95
CA LEU A 119 28.42 -10.56 11.27
C LEU A 119 29.50 -10.08 10.31
N ASN A 120 29.53 -10.69 9.11
CA ASN A 120 30.52 -10.37 8.07
C ASN A 120 30.22 -9.04 7.37
N ALA A 121 31.12 -8.61 6.48
CA ALA A 121 31.02 -7.35 5.74
C ALA A 121 29.72 -7.22 4.90
N ALA A 122 29.24 -8.31 4.27
CA ALA A 122 27.99 -8.30 3.53
C ALA A 122 26.80 -8.02 4.45
N ARG A 123 26.72 -8.69 5.58
CA ARG A 123 25.65 -8.48 6.57
C ARG A 123 25.71 -7.09 7.22
N MET A 124 26.90 -6.53 7.39
CA MET A 124 27.07 -5.17 7.88
C MET A 124 26.42 -4.12 6.97
N ARG A 125 26.30 -4.36 5.65
CA ARG A 125 25.63 -3.42 4.74
C ARG A 125 24.18 -3.11 5.17
N MET A 126 23.48 -4.08 5.76
CA MET A 126 22.10 -3.89 6.26
C MET A 126 21.99 -2.93 7.46
N THR A 127 23.11 -2.43 7.97
CA THR A 127 23.14 -1.44 9.05
C THR A 127 23.44 -0.03 8.56
N ARG A 128 23.63 0.16 7.24
CA ARG A 128 23.87 1.48 6.64
C ARG A 128 22.54 2.24 6.57
N MET A 129 22.50 3.39 7.23
CA MET A 129 21.30 4.22 7.32
C MET A 129 21.60 5.66 6.92
N PRO A 130 20.67 6.35 6.27
CA PRO A 130 20.78 7.80 6.05
C PRO A 130 20.86 8.54 7.39
N THR A 131 21.69 9.56 7.45
CA THR A 131 21.80 10.40 8.65
C THR A 131 20.46 11.03 9.01
N GLY A 132 20.04 10.91 10.26
CA GLY A 132 18.76 11.42 10.76
C GLY A 132 17.60 10.46 10.61
N ALA A 133 17.82 9.23 10.12
CA ALA A 133 16.78 8.21 10.07
C ALA A 133 16.51 7.59 11.44
N GLU A 134 15.24 7.24 11.67
CA GLU A 134 14.83 6.38 12.79
C GLU A 134 14.77 4.93 12.32
N LEU A 135 15.03 3.98 13.23
CA LEU A 135 14.97 2.57 12.88
C LEU A 135 13.52 2.08 12.83
N VAL A 136 13.20 1.30 11.80
CA VAL A 136 11.98 0.49 11.73
C VAL A 136 12.31 -0.92 12.21
N PRO A 137 11.77 -1.36 13.35
CA PRO A 137 12.11 -2.66 13.93
C PRO A 137 11.76 -3.83 13.02
N ASN A 138 12.60 -4.85 13.04
CA ASN A 138 12.36 -6.13 12.36
C ASN A 138 12.59 -7.28 13.33
N LYS A 139 11.52 -7.81 13.89
CA LYS A 139 11.55 -8.90 14.87
C LYS A 139 11.87 -10.28 14.26
N VAL A 140 11.81 -10.39 12.93
CA VAL A 140 12.05 -11.66 12.21
C VAL A 140 13.55 -11.90 12.01
N SER A 141 14.24 -10.95 11.38
CA SER A 141 15.66 -11.11 11.03
C SER A 141 16.60 -10.19 11.80
N ALA A 142 16.07 -9.27 12.58
CA ALA A 142 16.77 -8.20 13.31
C ALA A 142 17.43 -7.13 12.41
N ALA A 143 17.51 -7.33 11.08
CA ALA A 143 17.97 -6.29 10.16
C ALA A 143 16.88 -5.21 10.02
N PRO A 144 17.05 -4.02 10.60
CA PRO A 144 15.99 -3.03 10.61
C PRO A 144 15.80 -2.37 9.24
N GLY A 145 14.59 -1.89 8.98
CA GLY A 145 14.37 -0.81 8.02
C GLY A 145 14.63 0.55 8.66
N PHE A 146 14.18 1.60 7.99
CA PHE A 146 14.35 2.95 8.54
C PHE A 146 13.24 3.90 8.07
N TRP A 147 13.06 4.98 8.82
CA TRP A 147 12.12 6.04 8.53
C TRP A 147 12.87 7.38 8.49
N ILE A 148 12.77 8.09 7.37
CA ILE A 148 13.35 9.44 7.21
C ILE A 148 12.32 10.38 6.57
N GLY A 149 12.06 11.52 7.19
CA GLY A 149 11.02 12.45 6.75
C GLY A 149 9.64 11.78 6.68
N ASN A 150 9.06 11.68 5.50
CA ASN A 150 7.81 10.96 5.25
C ASN A 150 8.01 9.61 4.52
N VAL A 151 9.23 9.11 4.43
CA VAL A 151 9.59 7.88 3.74
C VAL A 151 9.90 6.76 4.73
N ILE A 152 9.20 5.64 4.60
CA ILE A 152 9.32 4.44 5.44
C ILE A 152 9.87 3.32 4.56
N VAL A 153 11.05 2.83 4.88
CA VAL A 153 11.78 1.84 4.10
C VAL A 153 11.71 0.49 4.78
N MET A 154 11.16 -0.50 4.06
CA MET A 154 10.90 -1.85 4.55
C MET A 154 11.52 -2.91 3.62
N ALA A 155 11.67 -4.12 4.14
CA ALA A 155 12.18 -5.25 3.38
C ALA A 155 11.23 -5.68 2.24
N GLY A 156 11.79 -6.32 1.19
CA GLY A 156 11.02 -6.91 0.11
C GLY A 156 10.35 -8.24 0.49
N VAL A 157 10.92 -8.99 1.44
CA VAL A 157 10.36 -10.29 1.90
C VAL A 157 9.02 -10.07 2.60
N PRO A 158 7.91 -10.65 2.12
CA PRO A 158 6.56 -10.32 2.60
C PRO A 158 6.36 -10.45 4.11
N SER A 159 6.79 -11.55 4.72
CA SER A 159 6.65 -11.77 6.16
C SER A 159 7.44 -10.76 7.01
N ILE A 160 8.57 -10.29 6.50
CA ILE A 160 9.39 -9.28 7.15
C ILE A 160 8.74 -7.90 7.00
N MET A 161 8.33 -7.55 5.78
CA MET A 161 7.63 -6.30 5.49
C MET A 161 6.38 -6.13 6.35
N GLN A 162 5.57 -7.18 6.48
CA GLN A 162 4.35 -7.16 7.31
C GLN A 162 4.67 -6.85 8.78
N THR A 163 5.67 -7.52 9.34
CA THR A 163 6.13 -7.25 10.72
C THR A 163 6.64 -5.80 10.88
N MET A 164 7.39 -5.29 9.91
CA MET A 164 7.85 -3.90 9.92
C MET A 164 6.68 -2.91 9.84
N LEU A 165 5.67 -3.19 9.02
CA LEU A 165 4.49 -2.36 8.90
C LEU A 165 3.69 -2.32 10.19
N ASP A 166 3.57 -3.45 10.90
CA ASP A 166 2.92 -3.52 12.22
C ASP A 166 3.62 -2.64 13.26
N GLU A 167 4.98 -2.55 13.22
CA GLU A 167 5.75 -1.71 14.14
C GLU A 167 5.62 -0.21 13.83
N VAL A 168 5.42 0.14 12.56
CA VAL A 168 5.29 1.54 12.11
C VAL A 168 3.87 2.07 12.26
N ALA A 169 2.87 1.25 12.00
CA ALA A 169 1.47 1.66 11.90
C ALA A 169 0.94 2.45 13.12
N PRO A 170 1.27 2.09 14.39
CA PRO A 170 0.83 2.84 15.56
C PRO A 170 1.36 4.28 15.64
N GLN A 171 2.43 4.60 14.91
CA GLN A 171 3.09 5.90 14.90
C GLN A 171 2.58 6.79 13.75
N LEU A 172 1.82 6.23 12.80
CA LEU A 172 1.29 6.96 11.66
C LEU A 172 0.09 7.82 12.06
N ARG A 173 0.06 9.05 11.53
CA ARG A 173 -1.18 9.82 11.52
C ARG A 173 -2.14 9.15 10.55
N THR A 174 -3.36 8.87 11.01
CA THR A 174 -4.43 8.28 10.21
C THR A 174 -5.50 9.33 9.85
N GLY A 175 -6.25 9.07 8.79
CA GLY A 175 -7.38 9.87 8.37
C GLY A 175 -8.73 9.18 8.63
N ILE A 176 -9.79 9.72 8.03
CA ILE A 176 -11.10 9.06 8.05
C ILE A 176 -11.02 7.80 7.18
N LYS A 177 -11.42 6.69 7.78
CA LYS A 177 -11.48 5.41 7.10
C LYS A 177 -12.49 5.43 5.94
N MET A 178 -12.09 4.89 4.79
CA MET A 178 -12.99 4.64 3.67
C MET A 178 -13.88 3.44 4.00
N LEU A 179 -15.19 3.65 4.02
CA LEU A 179 -16.19 2.59 4.15
C LEU A 179 -16.47 1.99 2.78
N SER A 180 -16.78 0.71 2.73
CA SER A 180 -17.06 -0.01 1.48
C SER A 180 -18.24 -0.95 1.67
N GLU A 181 -19.18 -0.93 0.73
CA GLU A 181 -20.31 -1.86 0.63
C GLU A 181 -20.26 -2.54 -0.74
N THR A 182 -20.56 -3.83 -0.75
CA THR A 182 -20.61 -4.61 -1.99
C THR A 182 -22.02 -5.18 -2.17
N VAL A 183 -22.60 -4.93 -3.34
CA VAL A 183 -23.90 -5.50 -3.73
C VAL A 183 -23.69 -6.41 -4.93
N ARG A 184 -24.09 -7.66 -4.81
CA ARG A 184 -24.06 -8.61 -5.91
C ARG A 184 -25.19 -8.29 -6.89
N ALA A 185 -24.87 -8.13 -8.17
CA ALA A 185 -25.86 -7.70 -9.18
C ALA A 185 -26.79 -8.83 -9.63
N ASP A 186 -26.33 -10.08 -9.66
CA ASP A 186 -27.01 -11.24 -10.27
C ASP A 186 -27.42 -11.03 -11.73
N CYS A 187 -26.61 -10.23 -12.45
CA CYS A 187 -26.71 -9.96 -13.87
C CYS A 187 -25.32 -9.59 -14.43
N ARG A 188 -25.21 -9.42 -15.73
CA ARG A 188 -23.97 -9.05 -16.40
C ARG A 188 -23.69 -7.55 -16.23
N GLU A 189 -22.43 -7.16 -16.29
CA GLU A 189 -22.01 -5.77 -16.17
C GLU A 189 -22.70 -4.85 -17.22
N GLY A 190 -22.84 -5.32 -18.46
CA GLY A 190 -23.50 -4.57 -19.53
C GLY A 190 -24.98 -4.25 -19.28
N ASP A 191 -25.65 -5.06 -18.44
CA ASP A 191 -27.08 -4.87 -18.14
C ASP A 191 -27.32 -3.69 -17.17
N VAL A 192 -26.30 -3.28 -16.40
CA VAL A 192 -26.36 -2.22 -15.39
C VAL A 192 -25.62 -0.95 -15.76
N GLY A 193 -24.71 -0.98 -16.75
CA GLY A 193 -23.72 0.07 -16.98
C GLY A 193 -24.32 1.48 -17.13
N THR A 194 -25.41 1.64 -17.89
CA THR A 194 -26.06 2.94 -18.11
C THR A 194 -26.68 3.48 -16.82
N GLU A 195 -27.53 2.68 -16.15
CA GLU A 195 -28.24 3.10 -14.96
C GLU A 195 -27.28 3.30 -13.78
N LEU A 196 -26.22 2.48 -13.68
CA LEU A 196 -25.17 2.64 -12.68
C LEU A 196 -24.39 3.97 -12.87
N GLY A 197 -24.16 4.36 -14.13
CA GLY A 197 -23.57 5.65 -14.47
C GLY A 197 -24.40 6.85 -14.01
N GLU A 198 -25.74 6.76 -14.10
CA GLU A 198 -26.64 7.82 -13.58
C GLU A 198 -26.63 7.88 -12.05
N ILE A 199 -26.56 6.73 -11.36
CA ILE A 199 -26.42 6.68 -9.90
C ILE A 199 -25.08 7.31 -9.48
N ALA A 200 -24.00 7.00 -10.19
CA ALA A 200 -22.68 7.59 -9.89
C ALA A 200 -22.68 9.12 -10.04
N LYS A 201 -23.38 9.68 -11.02
CA LYS A 201 -23.56 11.13 -11.19
C LYS A 201 -24.41 11.75 -10.08
N ALA A 202 -25.43 11.03 -9.61
CA ALA A 202 -26.30 11.51 -8.52
C ALA A 202 -25.61 11.45 -7.15
N HIS A 203 -24.57 10.63 -6.99
CA HIS A 203 -23.80 10.46 -5.76
C HIS A 203 -22.30 10.75 -5.95
N PRO A 204 -21.91 11.98 -6.32
CA PRO A 204 -20.53 12.31 -6.72
C PRO A 204 -19.48 12.12 -5.63
N GLU A 205 -19.89 12.05 -4.36
CA GLU A 205 -18.98 11.80 -3.23
C GLU A 205 -18.84 10.32 -2.87
N VAL A 206 -19.55 9.44 -3.59
CA VAL A 206 -19.45 7.98 -3.45
C VAL A 206 -18.73 7.42 -4.65
N MET A 207 -17.64 6.71 -4.41
CA MET A 207 -16.93 6.01 -5.49
C MET A 207 -17.69 4.70 -5.77
N ILE A 208 -18.24 4.59 -6.97
CA ILE A 208 -18.99 3.42 -7.41
C ILE A 208 -18.21 2.74 -8.55
N GLY A 209 -18.01 1.43 -8.42
CA GLY A 209 -17.33 0.61 -9.43
C GLY A 209 -18.05 -0.72 -9.63
N SER A 210 -17.94 -1.29 -10.83
CA SER A 210 -18.42 -2.62 -11.17
C SER A 210 -17.25 -3.58 -11.37
N TYR A 211 -17.41 -4.80 -10.88
CA TYR A 211 -16.38 -5.84 -10.87
C TYR A 211 -16.99 -7.15 -11.40
N PRO A 212 -16.84 -7.43 -12.70
CA PRO A 212 -17.38 -8.64 -13.30
C PRO A 212 -16.62 -9.87 -12.81
N PHE A 213 -17.34 -10.96 -12.64
CA PHE A 213 -16.80 -12.28 -12.32
C PHE A 213 -17.64 -13.39 -12.93
N VAL A 214 -17.12 -14.60 -12.92
CA VAL A 214 -17.88 -15.78 -13.36
C VAL A 214 -18.27 -16.58 -12.12
N ASP A 215 -19.57 -16.71 -11.90
CA ASP A 215 -20.12 -17.62 -10.89
C ASP A 215 -20.17 -19.03 -11.49
N GLU A 216 -19.70 -20.03 -10.76
CA GLU A 216 -19.62 -21.42 -11.24
C GLU A 216 -21.00 -22.03 -11.58
N VAL A 217 -22.07 -21.56 -10.92
CA VAL A 217 -23.45 -22.07 -11.09
C VAL A 217 -24.27 -21.19 -12.00
N ARG A 218 -24.16 -19.87 -11.87
CA ARG A 218 -24.99 -18.87 -12.52
C ARG A 218 -24.35 -18.19 -13.73
N GLY A 219 -23.07 -18.48 -14.01
CA GLY A 219 -22.32 -17.89 -15.12
C GLY A 219 -21.89 -16.43 -14.88
N PRO A 220 -21.77 -15.61 -15.93
CA PRO A 220 -21.30 -14.24 -15.81
C PRO A 220 -22.15 -13.39 -14.85
N ASN A 221 -21.50 -12.71 -13.92
CA ASN A 221 -22.11 -11.92 -12.87
C ASN A 221 -21.26 -10.66 -12.58
N THR A 222 -21.74 -9.76 -11.73
CA THR A 222 -21.06 -8.52 -11.39
C THR A 222 -21.26 -8.20 -9.91
N ASN A 223 -20.18 -7.77 -9.24
CA ASN A 223 -20.27 -7.11 -7.95
C ASN A 223 -20.21 -5.60 -8.17
N ILE A 224 -21.13 -4.86 -7.57
CA ILE A 224 -21.11 -3.41 -7.52
C ILE A 224 -20.57 -3.00 -6.16
N VAL A 225 -19.50 -2.21 -6.15
CA VAL A 225 -18.85 -1.74 -4.93
C VAL A 225 -19.03 -0.23 -4.81
N ALA A 226 -19.67 0.20 -3.73
CA ALA A 226 -19.79 1.60 -3.35
C ALA A 226 -18.85 1.91 -2.20
N ARG A 227 -18.09 3.03 -2.27
CA ARG A 227 -17.17 3.46 -1.22
C ARG A 227 -17.33 4.94 -0.91
N ALA A 228 -17.45 5.26 0.37
CA ALA A 228 -17.52 6.65 0.86
C ALA A 228 -16.96 6.75 2.28
N ARG A 229 -16.62 7.97 2.71
CA ARG A 229 -16.21 8.22 4.10
C ARG A 229 -17.41 8.53 5.00
N ASP A 230 -18.49 9.04 4.42
CA ASP A 230 -19.74 9.35 5.11
C ASP A 230 -20.68 8.13 5.03
N PRO A 231 -21.04 7.52 6.17
CA PRO A 231 -21.91 6.34 6.21
C PRO A 231 -23.32 6.62 5.68
N ALA A 232 -23.86 7.83 5.85
CA ALA A 232 -25.20 8.16 5.36
C ALA A 232 -25.21 8.25 3.82
N ARG A 233 -24.19 8.85 3.23
CA ARG A 233 -24.01 8.92 1.76
C ARG A 233 -23.79 7.53 1.17
N LEU A 234 -22.98 6.70 1.84
CA LEU A 234 -22.77 5.32 1.42
C LEU A 234 -24.08 4.53 1.43
N ALA A 235 -24.87 4.65 2.50
CA ALA A 235 -26.16 3.97 2.61
C ALA A 235 -27.16 4.43 1.54
N ALA A 236 -27.22 5.73 1.25
CA ALA A 236 -28.09 6.28 0.20
C ALA A 236 -27.73 5.76 -1.19
N ALA A 237 -26.44 5.73 -1.53
CA ALA A 237 -25.97 5.18 -2.79
C ALA A 237 -26.21 3.68 -2.91
N LYS A 238 -26.00 2.93 -1.82
CA LYS A 238 -26.31 1.48 -1.76
C LYS A 238 -27.79 1.22 -2.02
N ALA A 239 -28.69 1.94 -1.37
CA ALA A 239 -30.14 1.80 -1.59
C ALA A 239 -30.52 2.08 -3.06
N ALA A 240 -29.95 3.13 -3.66
CA ALA A 240 -30.18 3.44 -5.08
C ALA A 240 -29.68 2.32 -6.01
N ILE A 241 -28.55 1.69 -5.68
CA ILE A 241 -28.02 0.54 -6.41
C ILE A 241 -28.96 -0.67 -6.27
N GLU A 242 -29.42 -0.98 -5.07
CA GLU A 242 -30.33 -2.09 -4.80
C GLU A 242 -31.65 -1.91 -5.55
N ASP A 243 -32.27 -0.72 -5.52
CA ASP A 243 -33.48 -0.39 -6.26
C ASP A 243 -33.28 -0.50 -7.78
N MET A 244 -32.16 -0.09 -8.30
CA MET A 244 -31.80 -0.25 -9.72
C MET A 244 -31.69 -1.73 -10.08
N LEU A 245 -31.01 -2.53 -9.27
CA LEU A 245 -30.83 -3.96 -9.52
C LEU A 245 -32.16 -4.72 -9.52
N ASP A 246 -33.12 -4.38 -8.67
CA ASP A 246 -34.43 -4.99 -8.65
C ASP A 246 -35.20 -4.73 -9.95
N ARG A 247 -35.11 -3.49 -10.50
CA ARG A 247 -35.70 -3.17 -11.81
C ARG A 247 -35.02 -3.93 -12.96
N VAL A 248 -33.69 -4.00 -12.94
CA VAL A 248 -32.90 -4.70 -13.99
C VAL A 248 -33.20 -6.18 -13.99
N ARG A 249 -33.22 -6.82 -12.83
CA ARG A 249 -33.54 -8.25 -12.68
C ARG A 249 -34.97 -8.57 -13.17
N ALA A 250 -35.96 -7.73 -12.82
CA ALA A 250 -37.31 -7.88 -13.30
C ALA A 250 -37.41 -7.75 -14.82
N ARG A 251 -36.66 -6.80 -15.43
CA ARG A 251 -36.57 -6.62 -16.87
C ARG A 251 -35.96 -7.85 -17.59
N ILE A 252 -34.89 -8.41 -17.04
CA ILE A 252 -34.23 -9.60 -17.58
C ILE A 252 -35.16 -10.81 -17.52
N ALA A 253 -35.83 -11.02 -16.38
CA ALA A 253 -36.76 -12.12 -16.18
C ALA A 253 -38.00 -12.05 -17.11
N ALA A 254 -38.39 -10.86 -17.55
CA ALA A 254 -39.49 -10.67 -18.53
C ALA A 254 -39.07 -10.91 -20.00
N GLN A 255 -37.77 -11.01 -20.27
CA GLN A 255 -37.23 -11.21 -21.64
C GLN A 255 -36.78 -12.64 -21.91
N GLY A 256 -36.69 -13.49 -20.89
CA GLY A 256 -36.27 -14.91 -20.96
C GLY A 256 -37.46 -15.82 -20.76
#